data_ad87e61f5a9bccf4650de3d55cb648e3
#
_entry.id   ad87e61f5a9bccf4650de3d55cb648e3
#
_cell.length_a   1.000
_cell.length_b   1.000
_cell.length_c   1.000
_cell.angle_alpha   90.00
_cell.angle_beta   90.00
_cell.angle_gamma   90.00
#
_symmetry.space_group_name_H-M   'P 1'
#
loop_
_entity.id
_entity.type
_entity.pdbx_description
1 polymer ?
#
loop_
_entity_poly.entity_id
_entity_poly.type
_entity_poly.pdbx_seq_one_letter_code
_entity_poly.pdbx_strand_id
1 'polypeptide(L)'
;ETSETLDTHSFAVLIGVGATTINPYLTIDSIHQRFEKNLFGKFKFNECVDRFKGSIENGLLKIMSKMGISVISSYRGGCNFETVGLSRALVSDYFPGMISRISGIGLIGIEKKIKEIHEKAYKKDVLILPIGGIYKYRKTGESHQFQGKLIHTLQHAVTVGSYETFKKYTDGIN
;
A
#
# COMPACT_ATOMS: atom_id res chain seq x y z
N GLU A 1 -10.45 -6.28 -12.12
CA GLU A 1 -11.16 -5.29 -11.32
C GLU A 1 -10.68 -5.35 -9.88
N THR A 2 -10.49 -4.19 -9.25
CA THR A 2 -10.00 -4.13 -7.88
C THR A 2 -10.41 -2.84 -7.17
N SER A 3 -10.70 -2.96 -5.88
CA SER A 3 -10.92 -1.83 -4.96
C SER A 3 -9.62 -1.29 -4.34
N GLU A 4 -8.51 -2.01 -4.50
CA GLU A 4 -7.27 -1.78 -3.73
C GLU A 4 -6.28 -0.83 -4.43
N THR A 5 -6.48 -0.54 -5.74
CA THR A 5 -5.56 0.29 -6.51
C THR A 5 -5.86 1.77 -6.36
N LEU A 6 -5.16 2.43 -5.47
CA LEU A 6 -5.32 3.86 -5.16
C LEU A 6 -4.14 4.71 -5.65
N ASP A 7 -2.97 4.12 -5.80
CA ASP A 7 -1.71 4.83 -6.09
C ASP A 7 -0.88 4.14 -7.17
N THR A 8 0.11 4.84 -7.68
CA THR A 8 1.02 4.34 -8.74
C THR A 8 1.69 3.02 -8.36
N HIS A 9 2.04 2.82 -7.08
CA HIS A 9 2.70 1.59 -6.63
C HIS A 9 1.81 0.37 -6.82
N SER A 10 0.53 0.46 -6.47
CA SER A 10 -0.43 -0.63 -6.65
C SER A 10 -0.59 -1.02 -8.12
N PHE A 11 -0.63 -0.04 -9.03
CA PHE A 11 -0.64 -0.32 -10.48
C PHE A 11 0.65 -0.98 -10.95
N ALA A 12 1.80 -0.48 -10.48
CA ALA A 12 3.11 -1.03 -10.83
C ALA A 12 3.24 -2.49 -10.38
N VAL A 13 2.79 -2.83 -9.18
CA VAL A 13 2.79 -4.21 -8.67
C VAL A 13 1.93 -5.11 -9.53
N LEU A 14 0.68 -4.73 -9.82
CA LEU A 14 -0.22 -5.54 -10.63
C LEU A 14 0.31 -5.80 -12.04
N ILE A 15 0.86 -4.78 -12.69
CA ILE A 15 1.48 -4.93 -14.01
C ILE A 15 2.73 -5.81 -13.90
N GLY A 16 3.55 -5.61 -12.89
CA GLY A 16 4.75 -6.38 -12.64
C GLY A 16 4.50 -7.87 -12.41
N VAL A 17 3.37 -8.24 -11.82
CA VAL A 17 2.95 -9.64 -11.66
C VAL A 17 2.12 -10.17 -12.84
N GLY A 18 1.91 -9.39 -13.90
CA GLY A 18 1.37 -9.88 -15.18
C GLY A 18 0.02 -9.31 -15.61
N ALA A 19 -0.60 -8.42 -14.84
CA ALA A 19 -1.87 -7.82 -15.24
C ALA A 19 -1.74 -7.06 -16.57
N THR A 20 -2.69 -7.28 -17.48
CA THR A 20 -2.75 -6.60 -18.78
C THR A 20 -3.65 -5.36 -18.71
N THR A 21 -4.73 -5.45 -17.97
CA THR A 21 -5.69 -4.36 -17.78
C THR A 21 -6.05 -4.28 -16.30
N ILE A 22 -6.27 -3.06 -15.82
CA ILE A 22 -6.64 -2.79 -14.43
C ILE A 22 -7.85 -1.85 -14.45
N ASN A 23 -8.94 -2.27 -13.81
CA ASN A 23 -10.11 -1.42 -13.56
C ASN A 23 -10.15 -1.04 -12.06
N PRO A 24 -9.70 0.16 -11.68
CA PRO A 24 -9.71 0.64 -10.31
C PRO A 24 -11.09 1.23 -9.95
N TYR A 25 -12.15 0.41 -9.99
CA TYR A 25 -13.51 0.87 -9.90
C TYR A 25 -13.78 1.74 -8.67
N LEU A 26 -13.29 1.36 -7.49
CA LEU A 26 -13.52 2.12 -6.26
C LEU A 26 -12.82 3.49 -6.27
N THR A 27 -11.67 3.60 -6.92
CA THR A 27 -10.99 4.89 -7.10
C THR A 27 -11.81 5.81 -8.03
N ILE A 28 -12.35 5.27 -9.12
CA ILE A 28 -13.19 6.03 -10.02
C ILE A 28 -14.48 6.48 -9.32
N ASP A 29 -15.13 5.60 -8.56
CA ASP A 29 -16.31 5.94 -7.74
C ASP A 29 -15.99 7.00 -6.68
N SER A 30 -14.81 6.92 -6.07
CA SER A 30 -14.33 7.92 -5.11
C SER A 30 -14.13 9.29 -5.76
N ILE A 31 -13.62 9.33 -6.99
CA ILE A 31 -13.50 10.57 -7.79
C ILE A 31 -14.89 11.12 -8.10
N HIS A 32 -15.82 10.26 -8.51
CA HIS A 32 -17.21 10.65 -8.79
C HIS A 32 -17.89 11.27 -7.56
N GLN A 33 -17.81 10.61 -6.40
CA GLN A 33 -18.38 11.11 -5.16
C GLN A 33 -17.79 12.48 -4.75
N ARG A 34 -16.47 12.67 -4.94
CA ARG A 34 -15.83 13.96 -4.67
C ARG A 34 -16.23 15.03 -5.64
N PHE A 35 -16.44 14.67 -6.91
CA PHE A 35 -16.95 15.57 -7.93
C PHE A 35 -18.37 16.04 -7.59
N GLU A 36 -19.27 15.16 -7.21
CA GLU A 36 -20.63 15.50 -6.77
C GLU A 36 -20.64 16.46 -5.56
N LYS A 37 -19.66 16.31 -4.66
CA LYS A 37 -19.47 17.22 -3.52
C LYS A 37 -18.77 18.54 -3.87
N ASN A 38 -18.57 18.83 -5.18
CA ASN A 38 -17.88 20.04 -5.67
C ASN A 38 -16.47 20.25 -5.10
N LEU A 39 -15.73 19.19 -4.74
CA LEU A 39 -14.40 19.28 -4.14
C LEU A 39 -13.28 19.52 -5.18
N PHE A 40 -13.57 19.41 -6.46
CA PHE A 40 -12.61 19.61 -7.55
C PHE A 40 -12.78 20.98 -8.27
N GLY A 41 -13.58 21.89 -7.73
CA GLY A 41 -13.76 23.22 -8.24
C GLY A 41 -14.37 23.24 -9.65
N LYS A 42 -13.65 23.79 -10.64
CA LYS A 42 -14.16 23.98 -12.01
C LYS A 42 -13.96 22.79 -12.96
N PHE A 43 -13.28 21.73 -12.51
CA PHE A 43 -13.00 20.58 -13.37
C PHE A 43 -14.26 19.76 -13.64
N LYS A 44 -14.41 19.29 -14.89
CA LYS A 44 -15.44 18.31 -15.27
C LYS A 44 -15.05 16.91 -14.78
N PHE A 45 -16.00 16.02 -14.59
CA PHE A 45 -15.75 14.65 -14.13
C PHE A 45 -14.70 13.91 -14.98
N ASN A 46 -14.88 13.91 -16.31
CA ASN A 46 -13.94 13.24 -17.22
C ASN A 46 -12.52 13.84 -17.08
N GLU A 47 -12.41 15.13 -16.89
CA GLU A 47 -11.12 15.81 -16.68
C GLU A 47 -10.45 15.35 -15.39
N CYS A 48 -11.21 15.11 -14.31
CA CYS A 48 -10.70 14.57 -13.07
C CYS A 48 -10.18 13.14 -13.27
N VAL A 49 -10.92 12.30 -14.01
CA VAL A 49 -10.50 10.93 -14.33
C VAL A 49 -9.25 10.93 -15.20
N ASP A 50 -9.17 11.79 -16.22
CA ASP A 50 -8.01 11.88 -17.11
C ASP A 50 -6.77 12.36 -16.37
N ARG A 51 -6.91 13.29 -15.44
CA ARG A 51 -5.80 13.73 -14.56
C ARG A 51 -5.33 12.60 -13.64
N PHE A 52 -6.23 11.80 -13.12
CA PHE A 52 -5.87 10.62 -12.34
C PHE A 52 -5.07 9.63 -13.21
N LYS A 53 -5.57 9.27 -14.39
CA LYS A 53 -4.86 8.40 -15.35
C LYS A 53 -3.48 8.94 -15.68
N GLY A 54 -3.38 10.21 -16.07
CA GLY A 54 -2.11 10.85 -16.39
C GLY A 54 -1.11 10.85 -15.21
N SER A 55 -1.60 10.96 -13.98
CA SER A 55 -0.77 10.84 -12.79
C SER A 55 -0.19 9.42 -12.63
N ILE A 56 -1.00 8.39 -12.84
CA ILE A 56 -0.57 6.99 -12.81
C ILE A 56 0.43 6.71 -13.94
N GLU A 57 0.14 7.13 -15.17
CA GLU A 57 1.01 6.97 -16.34
C GLU A 57 2.38 7.60 -16.11
N ASN A 58 2.42 8.85 -15.66
CA ASN A 58 3.67 9.54 -15.34
C ASN A 58 4.46 8.83 -14.22
N GLY A 59 3.76 8.31 -13.22
CA GLY A 59 4.36 7.52 -12.16
C GLY A 59 4.97 6.21 -12.65
N LEU A 60 4.28 5.49 -13.52
CA LEU A 60 4.77 4.25 -14.15
C LEU A 60 5.98 4.53 -15.05
N LEU A 61 5.94 5.57 -15.88
CA LEU A 61 7.07 5.99 -16.70
C LEU A 61 8.29 6.31 -15.84
N LYS A 62 8.11 6.96 -14.70
CA LYS A 62 9.20 7.26 -13.76
C LYS A 62 9.80 5.98 -13.17
N ILE A 63 8.99 4.98 -12.81
CA ILE A 63 9.45 3.69 -12.31
C ILE A 63 10.24 2.97 -13.39
N MET A 64 9.69 2.85 -14.61
CA MET A 64 10.33 2.19 -15.74
C MET A 64 11.66 2.86 -16.11
N SER A 65 11.68 4.19 -16.12
CA SER A 65 12.91 4.97 -16.40
C SER A 65 14.02 4.66 -15.41
N LYS A 66 13.71 4.55 -14.10
CA LYS A 66 14.69 4.16 -13.09
C LYS A 66 15.21 2.75 -13.25
N MET A 67 14.43 1.86 -13.86
CA MET A 67 14.80 0.47 -14.13
C MET A 67 15.48 0.30 -15.50
N GLY A 68 15.55 1.35 -16.32
CA GLY A 68 16.07 1.29 -17.68
C GLY A 68 15.15 0.56 -18.66
N ILE A 69 13.85 0.47 -18.37
CA ILE A 69 12.85 -0.21 -19.21
C ILE A 69 12.12 0.83 -20.05
N SER A 70 12.17 0.68 -21.39
CA SER A 70 11.56 1.63 -22.33
C SER A 70 10.15 1.26 -22.77
N VAL A 71 9.75 -0.01 -22.67
CA VAL A 71 8.44 -0.51 -23.11
C VAL A 71 7.73 -1.27 -22.01
N ILE A 72 6.43 -1.02 -21.84
CA ILE A 72 5.63 -1.63 -20.78
C ILE A 72 5.56 -3.17 -20.89
N SER A 73 5.65 -3.73 -22.07
CA SER A 73 5.67 -5.17 -22.29
C SER A 73 6.87 -5.85 -21.63
N SER A 74 8.00 -5.16 -21.50
CA SER A 74 9.20 -5.67 -20.80
C SER A 74 9.07 -5.53 -19.26
N TYR A 75 8.22 -4.65 -18.79
CA TYR A 75 7.92 -4.50 -17.36
C TYR A 75 6.85 -5.50 -16.90
N ARG A 76 5.83 -5.73 -17.72
CA ARG A 76 4.70 -6.59 -17.41
C ARG A 76 5.16 -8.05 -17.23
N GLY A 77 4.83 -8.62 -16.06
CA GLY A 77 5.21 -9.98 -15.71
C GLY A 77 6.70 -10.17 -15.45
N GLY A 78 7.47 -9.09 -15.31
CA GLY A 78 8.90 -9.14 -15.00
C GLY A 78 9.20 -9.62 -13.58
N CYS A 79 8.18 -9.80 -12.72
CA CYS A 79 8.29 -10.30 -11.35
C CYS A 79 9.39 -9.60 -10.53
N ASN A 80 9.50 -8.28 -10.68
CA ASN A 80 10.51 -7.45 -10.02
C ASN A 80 10.22 -7.20 -8.53
N PHE A 81 9.34 -7.99 -7.97
CA PHE A 81 8.89 -7.92 -6.58
C PHE A 81 9.21 -9.22 -5.87
N GLU A 82 9.46 -9.13 -4.59
CA GLU A 82 9.60 -10.28 -3.71
C GLU A 82 8.32 -10.43 -2.87
N THR A 83 7.81 -11.63 -2.78
CA THR A 83 6.65 -11.93 -1.95
C THR A 83 7.08 -12.14 -0.50
N VAL A 84 6.50 -11.40 0.40
CA VAL A 84 6.72 -11.51 1.84
C VAL A 84 5.40 -11.78 2.55
N GLY A 85 5.37 -12.82 3.38
CA GLY A 85 4.22 -13.13 4.22
C GLY A 85 3.12 -13.96 3.55
N LEU A 86 3.33 -14.48 2.34
CA LEU A 86 2.49 -15.50 1.71
C LEU A 86 3.18 -16.85 1.72
N SER A 87 2.41 -17.94 1.87
CA SER A 87 2.98 -19.30 1.85
C SER A 87 3.63 -19.59 0.50
N ARG A 88 4.75 -20.33 0.53
CA ARG A 88 5.47 -20.68 -0.70
C ARG A 88 4.63 -21.52 -1.66
N ALA A 89 3.74 -22.38 -1.15
CA ALA A 89 2.83 -23.15 -1.98
C ALA A 89 1.89 -22.23 -2.76
N LEU A 90 1.25 -21.26 -2.07
CA LEU A 90 0.39 -20.26 -2.72
C LEU A 90 1.14 -19.44 -3.78
N VAL A 91 2.37 -19.03 -3.47
CA VAL A 91 3.19 -18.26 -4.42
C VAL A 91 3.56 -19.11 -5.63
N SER A 92 3.92 -20.37 -5.44
CA SER A 92 4.21 -21.31 -6.53
C SER A 92 3.01 -21.51 -7.47
N ASP A 93 1.81 -21.60 -6.92
CA ASP A 93 0.60 -21.91 -7.68
C ASP A 93 0.06 -20.68 -8.44
N TYR A 94 0.08 -19.49 -7.81
CA TYR A 94 -0.58 -18.30 -8.36
C TYR A 94 0.37 -17.23 -8.89
N PHE A 95 1.65 -17.27 -8.53
CA PHE A 95 2.67 -16.31 -8.93
C PHE A 95 3.94 -17.02 -9.40
N PRO A 96 3.86 -17.86 -10.45
CA PRO A 96 5.01 -18.63 -10.92
C PRO A 96 6.19 -17.71 -11.29
N GLY A 97 7.38 -18.07 -10.84
CA GLY A 97 8.60 -17.28 -11.06
C GLY A 97 8.85 -16.18 -10.03
N MET A 98 7.93 -15.94 -9.11
CA MET A 98 8.13 -14.94 -8.05
C MET A 98 8.93 -15.52 -6.88
N ILE A 99 9.86 -14.72 -6.35
CA ILE A 99 10.70 -15.09 -5.20
C ILE A 99 9.90 -14.94 -3.91
N SER A 100 9.90 -15.99 -3.06
CA SER A 100 9.31 -15.97 -1.72
C SER A 100 10.32 -16.50 -0.70
N ARG A 101 11.12 -15.61 -0.12
CA ARG A 101 12.10 -15.97 0.92
C ARG A 101 11.46 -16.13 2.28
N ILE A 102 10.53 -15.25 2.60
CA ILE A 102 9.78 -15.24 3.87
C ILE A 102 8.39 -15.78 3.60
N SER A 103 8.11 -16.99 4.06
CA SER A 103 6.80 -17.64 3.98
C SER A 103 5.82 -16.99 4.96
N GLY A 104 4.53 -17.30 4.82
CA GLY A 104 3.48 -16.76 5.68
C GLY A 104 2.15 -17.46 5.48
N ILE A 105 1.06 -16.68 5.40
CA ILE A 105 -0.30 -17.20 5.32
C ILE A 105 -0.61 -17.83 3.96
N GLY A 106 -1.33 -18.94 3.99
CA GLY A 106 -1.94 -19.57 2.80
C GLY A 106 -3.37 -19.08 2.57
N LEU A 107 -4.10 -19.80 1.72
CA LEU A 107 -5.49 -19.47 1.35
C LEU A 107 -6.42 -19.33 2.57
N ILE A 108 -6.31 -20.22 3.55
CA ILE A 108 -7.13 -20.16 4.78
C ILE A 108 -6.87 -18.85 5.55
N GLY A 109 -5.61 -18.41 5.63
CA GLY A 109 -5.26 -17.15 6.30
C GLY A 109 -5.78 -15.93 5.53
N ILE A 110 -5.75 -15.98 4.20
CA ILE A 110 -6.31 -14.93 3.34
C ILE A 110 -7.83 -14.86 3.49
N GLU A 111 -8.51 -16.02 3.43
CA GLU A 111 -9.96 -16.11 3.64
C GLU A 111 -10.37 -15.50 4.98
N LYS A 112 -9.66 -15.84 6.05
CA LYS A 112 -9.91 -15.28 7.39
C LYS A 112 -9.79 -13.75 7.38
N LYS A 113 -8.73 -13.20 6.78
CA LYS A 113 -8.55 -11.74 6.67
C LYS A 113 -9.65 -11.06 5.87
N ILE A 114 -10.07 -11.66 4.76
CA ILE A 114 -11.18 -11.12 3.94
C ILE A 114 -12.48 -11.12 4.74
N LYS A 115 -12.79 -12.19 5.45
CA LYS A 115 -13.97 -12.26 6.33
C LYS A 115 -13.93 -11.19 7.43
N GLU A 116 -12.80 -10.99 8.08
CA GLU A 116 -12.63 -9.96 9.11
C GLU A 116 -12.87 -8.53 8.55
N ILE A 117 -12.38 -8.24 7.34
CA ILE A 117 -12.59 -6.95 6.66
C ILE A 117 -14.07 -6.79 6.31
N HIS A 118 -14.69 -7.83 5.76
CA HIS A 118 -16.10 -7.84 5.42
C HIS A 118 -16.99 -7.61 6.64
N GLU A 119 -16.77 -8.34 7.73
CA GLU A 119 -17.51 -8.18 8.98
C GLU A 119 -17.40 -6.75 9.53
N LYS A 120 -16.20 -6.16 9.49
CA LYS A 120 -15.99 -4.76 9.88
C LYS A 120 -16.75 -3.79 8.99
N ALA A 121 -16.80 -4.02 7.68
CA ALA A 121 -17.48 -3.14 6.72
C ALA A 121 -19.00 -3.13 6.92
N TYR A 122 -19.58 -4.25 7.32
CA TYR A 122 -21.02 -4.40 7.53
C TYR A 122 -21.48 -4.25 8.99
N LYS A 123 -20.57 -3.91 9.89
CA LYS A 123 -20.90 -3.67 11.30
C LYS A 123 -21.72 -2.38 11.43
N LYS A 124 -22.95 -2.49 11.92
CA LYS A 124 -23.93 -1.38 11.99
C LYS A 124 -23.54 -0.23 12.93
N ASP A 125 -22.69 -0.49 13.90
CA ASP A 125 -22.38 0.45 15.00
C ASP A 125 -21.11 1.29 14.76
N VAL A 126 -20.50 1.23 13.56
CA VAL A 126 -19.30 2.01 13.26
C VAL A 126 -19.71 3.39 12.76
N LEU A 127 -19.81 4.35 13.69
CA LEU A 127 -20.12 5.75 13.39
C LEU A 127 -18.89 6.57 12.98
N ILE A 128 -17.69 6.09 13.31
CA ILE A 128 -16.44 6.83 13.11
C ILE A 128 -15.47 5.96 12.31
N LEU A 129 -14.94 6.50 11.21
CA LEU A 129 -13.89 5.85 10.46
C LEU A 129 -12.59 5.77 11.29
N PRO A 130 -11.80 4.70 11.13
CA PRO A 130 -10.49 4.60 11.78
C PRO A 130 -9.59 5.75 11.34
N ILE A 131 -8.74 6.22 12.26
CA ILE A 131 -7.84 7.36 12.01
C ILE A 131 -6.85 7.05 10.89
N GLY A 132 -6.57 5.79 10.62
CA GLY A 132 -5.59 5.34 9.64
C GLY A 132 -4.16 5.59 10.12
N GLY A 133 -3.31 6.07 9.23
CA GLY A 133 -1.91 6.35 9.55
C GLY A 133 -0.93 5.31 9.00
N ILE A 134 -1.33 4.48 8.01
CA ILE A 134 -0.48 3.45 7.40
C ILE A 134 0.73 4.10 6.70
N TYR A 135 0.52 5.11 5.87
CA TYR A 135 1.59 5.77 5.09
C TYR A 135 2.31 6.88 5.85
N LYS A 136 1.66 7.45 6.85
CA LYS A 136 2.20 8.53 7.67
C LYS A 136 1.68 8.40 9.09
N TYR A 137 2.60 8.45 10.06
CA TYR A 137 2.22 8.41 11.47
C TYR A 137 1.12 9.43 11.81
N ARG A 138 0.11 8.95 12.50
CA ARG A 138 -0.95 9.77 13.10
C ARG A 138 -1.11 9.39 14.56
N LYS A 139 -1.22 10.39 15.43
CA LYS A 139 -1.49 10.16 16.85
C LYS A 139 -2.80 9.38 16.99
N THR A 140 -2.79 8.29 17.74
CA THR A 140 -3.91 7.36 17.93
C THR A 140 -4.34 6.56 16.69
N GLY A 141 -3.59 6.62 15.60
CA GLY A 141 -3.76 5.77 14.42
C GLY A 141 -2.94 4.47 14.49
N GLU A 142 -2.59 3.95 13.31
CA GLU A 142 -1.75 2.75 13.18
C GLU A 142 -0.44 2.88 13.97
N SER A 143 -0.03 1.78 14.61
CA SER A 143 1.23 1.72 15.33
C SER A 143 2.39 1.52 14.35
N HIS A 144 3.42 2.34 14.48
CA HIS A 144 4.65 2.23 13.68
C HIS A 144 5.82 1.86 14.59
N GLN A 145 6.67 0.93 14.16
CA GLN A 145 7.88 0.56 14.88
C GLN A 145 8.80 1.78 15.10
N PHE A 146 8.96 2.62 14.07
CA PHE A 146 9.76 3.84 14.14
C PHE A 146 8.88 5.07 14.37
N GLN A 147 8.33 5.17 15.56
CA GLN A 147 7.56 6.35 15.98
C GLN A 147 8.48 7.50 16.39
N GLY A 148 8.00 8.73 16.27
CA GLY A 148 8.76 9.92 16.64
C GLY A 148 9.31 9.88 18.08
N LYS A 149 8.56 9.32 19.03
CA LYS A 149 9.02 9.12 20.41
C LYS A 149 10.26 8.23 20.50
N LEU A 150 10.30 7.12 19.76
CA LEU A 150 11.45 6.19 19.76
C LEU A 150 12.67 6.83 19.11
N ILE A 151 12.46 7.53 17.98
CA ILE A 151 13.55 8.25 17.31
C ILE A 151 14.15 9.32 18.23
N HIS A 152 13.30 10.10 18.92
CA HIS A 152 13.74 11.07 19.92
C HIS A 152 14.53 10.43 21.07
N THR A 153 14.06 9.27 21.57
CA THR A 153 14.75 8.55 22.64
C THR A 153 16.13 8.11 22.19
N LEU A 154 16.27 7.60 20.95
CA LEU A 154 17.55 7.22 20.38
C LEU A 154 18.49 8.43 20.22
N GLN A 155 17.99 9.52 19.62
CA GLN A 155 18.74 10.75 19.44
C GLN A 155 19.24 11.29 20.79
N HIS A 156 18.39 11.31 21.79
CA HIS A 156 18.77 11.75 23.14
C HIS A 156 19.81 10.84 23.76
N ALA A 157 19.65 9.51 23.66
CA ALA A 157 20.60 8.54 24.16
C ALA A 157 22.01 8.75 23.58
N VAL A 158 22.09 8.98 22.27
CA VAL A 158 23.36 9.24 21.57
C VAL A 158 23.96 10.58 21.98
N THR A 159 23.15 11.63 22.07
CA THR A 159 23.63 12.98 22.42
C THR A 159 24.23 13.05 23.83
N VAL A 160 23.57 12.41 24.81
CA VAL A 160 24.06 12.43 26.22
C VAL A 160 24.94 11.24 26.59
N GLY A 161 25.16 10.28 25.68
CA GLY A 161 25.95 9.06 25.94
C GLY A 161 25.32 8.14 26.98
N SER A 162 24.01 8.12 27.14
CA SER A 162 23.30 7.36 28.18
C SER A 162 22.86 5.99 27.71
N TYR A 163 23.49 4.94 28.24
CA TYR A 163 23.10 3.54 27.98
C TYR A 163 21.70 3.22 28.53
N GLU A 164 21.33 3.79 29.67
CA GLU A 164 19.99 3.62 30.25
C GLU A 164 18.89 4.15 29.31
N THR A 165 19.13 5.31 28.69
CA THR A 165 18.22 5.87 27.70
C THR A 165 18.20 5.03 26.42
N PHE A 166 19.34 4.47 26.00
CA PHE A 166 19.39 3.52 24.89
C PHE A 166 18.58 2.24 25.17
N LYS A 167 18.63 1.71 26.39
CA LYS A 167 17.76 0.59 26.77
C LYS A 167 16.27 0.93 26.62
N LYS A 168 15.82 2.11 27.02
CA LYS A 168 14.44 2.55 26.80
C LYS A 168 14.04 2.59 25.32
N TYR A 169 14.98 2.89 24.43
CA TYR A 169 14.77 2.79 22.99
C TYR A 169 14.63 1.32 22.54
N THR A 170 15.52 0.43 22.97
CA THR A 170 15.46 -1.01 22.61
C THR A 170 14.20 -1.68 23.13
N ASP A 171 13.78 -1.37 24.35
CA ASP A 171 12.54 -1.90 24.94
C ASP A 171 11.28 -1.41 24.22
N GLY A 172 11.36 -0.25 23.60
CA GLY A 172 10.27 0.31 22.82
C GLY A 172 10.16 -0.24 21.39
N ILE A 173 11.19 -0.95 20.88
CA ILE A 173 11.18 -1.62 19.56
C ILE A 173 10.67 -3.05 19.68
N ASN A 174 10.96 -3.73 20.79
CA ASN A 174 10.53 -5.09 21.10
C ASN A 174 9.11 -5.08 21.68
#